data_ea5e11f6de4ed192e96a3d5a22205890
#
_entry.id   ea5e11f6de4ed192e96a3d5a22205890
#
_cell.length_a   1.000
_cell.length_b   1.000
_cell.length_c   1.000
_cell.angle_alpha   90.00
_cell.angle_beta   90.00
_cell.angle_gamma   90.00
#
_symmetry.space_group_name_H-M   'P 1'
#
loop_
_entity.id
_entity.type
_entity.pdbx_description
1 polymer ?
#
loop_
_entity_poly.entity_id
_entity_poly.type
_entity_poly.pdbx_seq_one_letter_code
_entity_poly.pdbx_strand_id
1 'polypeptide(L)'
;MSKLNISMLALGLIASFAAYHYHGQFTKSQSSLIEVNRELNAIKNANKKMQASQRKQAELDAWYTGEIARVKTENDQLRADVANGNRRLRLHATCERVRNASGATSGVDAIAPRLDDSAQRDYFTLRERIETRDKMIRGLQNYIRTQCLAPQTTASQ
;
A
#
# COMPACT_ATOMS: atom_id res chain seq x y z
N MET A 1 1.18 -7.15 86.48
CA MET A 1 1.66 -6.62 85.15
C MET A 1 1.71 -5.10 85.26
N SER A 2 2.87 -4.50 85.12
CA SER A 2 3.00 -3.05 85.28
C SER A 2 2.31 -2.31 84.11
N LYS A 3 1.68 -1.18 84.37
CA LYS A 3 0.95 -0.36 83.41
C LYS A 3 1.85 -0.01 82.18
N LEU A 4 3.16 -0.02 82.37
CA LEU A 4 4.18 0.20 81.38
C LEU A 4 4.24 -0.92 80.34
N ASN A 5 4.05 -2.19 80.72
CA ASN A 5 4.06 -3.31 79.73
C ASN A 5 2.82 -3.33 78.83
N ILE A 6 1.67 -2.90 79.37
CA ILE A 6 0.43 -2.81 78.56
C ILE A 6 0.52 -1.70 77.51
N SER A 7 1.11 -0.57 77.89
CA SER A 7 1.29 0.52 76.90
C SER A 7 2.28 0.18 75.80
N MET A 8 3.35 -0.55 76.09
CA MET A 8 4.31 -1.04 75.08
C MET A 8 3.66 -2.04 74.10
N LEU A 9 2.82 -2.96 74.63
CA LEU A 9 2.08 -3.91 73.77
C LEU A 9 1.06 -3.21 72.90
N ALA A 10 0.35 -2.19 73.39
CA ALA A 10 -0.59 -1.40 72.55
C ALA A 10 0.10 -0.62 71.46
N LEU A 11 1.24 0.00 71.76
CA LEU A 11 2.07 0.69 70.72
C LEU A 11 2.59 -0.27 69.67
N GLY A 12 3.03 -1.47 70.03
CA GLY A 12 3.46 -2.51 69.08
C GLY A 12 2.36 -2.97 68.11
N LEU A 13 1.14 -3.14 68.66
CA LEU A 13 -0.03 -3.51 67.82
C LEU A 13 -0.42 -2.41 66.86
N ILE A 14 -0.40 -1.15 67.31
CA ILE A 14 -0.70 0.01 66.44
C ILE A 14 0.35 0.14 65.30
N ALA A 15 1.64 0.00 65.66
CA ALA A 15 2.72 0.03 64.70
C ALA A 15 2.64 -1.10 63.64
N SER A 16 2.31 -2.33 64.09
CA SER A 16 2.12 -3.48 63.21
C SER A 16 0.92 -3.29 62.27
N PHE A 17 -0.17 -2.74 62.73
CA PHE A 17 -1.36 -2.44 61.97
C PHE A 17 -1.07 -1.33 60.92
N ALA A 18 -0.39 -0.29 61.29
CA ALA A 18 0.02 0.80 60.41
C ALA A 18 0.98 0.28 59.30
N ALA A 19 1.96 -0.56 59.69
CA ALA A 19 2.88 -1.17 58.73
C ALA A 19 2.16 -2.08 57.72
N TYR A 20 1.22 -2.89 58.18
CA TYR A 20 0.40 -3.76 57.33
C TYR A 20 -0.44 -2.95 56.33
N HIS A 21 -1.10 -1.91 56.83
CA HIS A 21 -1.92 -1.04 55.97
C HIS A 21 -1.08 -0.27 54.95
N TYR A 22 0.07 0.24 55.33
CA TYR A 22 1.00 0.96 54.43
C TYR A 22 1.63 0.04 53.39
N HIS A 23 2.00 -1.19 53.81
CA HIS A 23 2.54 -2.18 52.87
C HIS A 23 1.51 -2.57 51.78
N GLY A 24 0.23 -2.71 52.14
CA GLY A 24 -0.84 -3.01 51.19
C GLY A 24 -1.09 -1.89 50.16
N GLN A 25 -0.94 -0.64 50.55
CA GLN A 25 -1.05 0.51 49.61
C GLN A 25 0.16 0.59 48.71
N PHE A 26 1.35 0.34 49.23
CA PHE A 26 2.59 0.39 48.43
C PHE A 26 2.61 -0.69 47.33
N THR A 27 2.19 -1.92 47.64
CA THR A 27 2.12 -3.00 46.66
C THR A 27 1.10 -2.73 45.58
N LYS A 28 -0.05 -2.13 45.87
CA LYS A 28 -1.05 -1.72 44.91
C LYS A 28 -0.52 -0.63 43.97
N SER A 29 0.18 0.35 44.48
CA SER A 29 0.80 1.41 43.67
C SER A 29 1.88 0.86 42.72
N GLN A 30 2.70 -0.06 43.19
CA GLN A 30 3.71 -0.74 42.40
C GLN A 30 3.08 -1.56 41.25
N SER A 31 2.02 -2.33 41.55
CA SER A 31 1.35 -3.14 40.53
C SER A 31 0.68 -2.27 39.43
N SER A 32 0.07 -1.13 39.84
CA SER A 32 -0.51 -0.20 38.86
C SER A 32 0.54 0.47 37.99
N LEU A 33 1.72 0.81 38.49
CA LEU A 33 2.83 1.34 37.72
C LEU A 33 3.37 0.31 36.69
N ILE A 34 3.45 -0.96 37.09
CA ILE A 34 3.88 -2.04 36.19
C ILE A 34 2.85 -2.22 35.05
N GLU A 35 1.55 -2.20 35.37
CA GLU A 35 0.46 -2.31 34.41
C GLU A 35 0.49 -1.15 33.42
N VAL A 36 0.54 0.09 33.89
CA VAL A 36 0.64 1.30 33.01
C VAL A 36 1.89 1.24 32.12
N ASN A 37 3.02 0.79 32.66
CA ASN A 37 4.25 0.64 31.86
C ASN A 37 4.10 -0.44 30.77
N ARG A 38 3.40 -1.53 31.06
CA ARG A 38 3.09 -2.59 30.09
C ARG A 38 2.18 -2.07 28.99
N GLU A 39 1.10 -1.37 29.35
CA GLU A 39 0.19 -0.74 28.39
C GLU A 39 0.91 0.30 27.51
N LEU A 40 1.72 1.14 28.12
CA LEU A 40 2.50 2.14 27.42
C LEU A 40 3.46 1.52 26.39
N ASN A 41 4.12 0.43 26.75
CA ASN A 41 4.97 -0.32 25.85
C ASN A 41 4.17 -1.01 24.73
N ALA A 42 2.99 -1.54 25.03
CA ALA A 42 2.09 -2.11 24.04
C ALA A 42 1.64 -1.05 23.02
N ILE A 43 1.22 0.13 23.49
CA ILE A 43 0.82 1.25 22.64
C ILE A 43 2.00 1.75 21.79
N LYS A 44 3.19 1.91 22.37
CA LYS A 44 4.39 2.28 21.63
C LYS A 44 4.73 1.28 20.51
N ASN A 45 4.62 0.00 20.81
CA ASN A 45 4.87 -1.06 19.82
C ASN A 45 3.80 -1.08 18.72
N ALA A 46 2.52 -0.89 19.06
CA ALA A 46 1.43 -0.76 18.13
C ALA A 46 1.64 0.46 17.19
N ASN A 47 2.01 1.60 17.74
CA ASN A 47 2.32 2.81 16.97
C ASN A 47 3.51 2.59 16.00
N LYS A 48 4.58 1.95 16.46
CA LYS A 48 5.72 1.62 15.58
C LYS A 48 5.31 0.70 14.43
N LYS A 49 4.50 -0.32 14.71
CA LYS A 49 3.96 -1.22 13.67
C LYS A 49 3.08 -0.47 12.68
N MET A 50 2.20 0.41 13.17
CA MET A 50 1.33 1.22 12.33
C MET A 50 2.14 2.17 11.43
N GLN A 51 3.14 2.87 11.98
CA GLN A 51 4.02 3.74 11.19
C GLN A 51 4.81 2.96 10.13
N ALA A 52 5.31 1.77 10.47
CA ALA A 52 6.00 0.92 9.52
C ALA A 52 5.07 0.46 8.38
N SER A 53 3.82 0.11 8.70
CA SER A 53 2.80 -0.23 7.71
C SER A 53 2.48 0.96 6.80
N GLN A 54 2.27 2.14 7.37
CA GLN A 54 2.01 3.37 6.61
C GLN A 54 3.15 3.72 5.65
N ARG A 55 4.41 3.57 6.09
CA ARG A 55 5.58 3.79 5.21
C ARG A 55 5.59 2.83 4.03
N LYS A 56 5.35 1.54 4.28
CA LYS A 56 5.26 0.53 3.21
C LYS A 56 4.14 0.82 2.23
N GLN A 57 2.98 1.27 2.73
CA GLN A 57 1.87 1.68 1.87
C GLN A 57 2.24 2.90 1.01
N ALA A 58 2.86 3.92 1.61
CA ALA A 58 3.29 5.10 0.88
C ALA A 58 4.36 4.78 -0.19
N GLU A 59 5.29 3.88 0.10
CA GLU A 59 6.28 3.41 -0.88
C GLU A 59 5.62 2.67 -2.06
N LEU A 60 4.66 1.77 -1.78
CA LEU A 60 3.90 1.07 -2.80
C LEU A 60 3.09 2.04 -3.66
N ASP A 61 2.40 2.98 -3.04
CA ASP A 61 1.57 3.97 -3.72
C ASP A 61 2.43 4.87 -4.63
N ALA A 62 3.55 5.37 -4.12
CA ALA A 62 4.50 6.15 -4.90
C ALA A 62 5.05 5.35 -6.10
N TRP A 63 5.39 4.07 -5.91
CA TRP A 63 5.89 3.23 -6.97
C TRP A 63 4.84 3.00 -8.06
N TYR A 64 3.60 2.65 -7.70
CA TYR A 64 2.52 2.43 -8.67
C TYR A 64 2.10 3.71 -9.38
N THR A 65 2.05 4.83 -8.66
CA THR A 65 1.77 6.14 -9.26
C THR A 65 2.85 6.51 -10.28
N GLY A 66 4.11 6.27 -9.96
CA GLY A 66 5.23 6.45 -10.88
C GLY A 66 5.14 5.56 -12.12
N GLU A 67 4.76 4.27 -11.95
CA GLU A 67 4.57 3.35 -13.07
C GLU A 67 3.43 3.77 -14.00
N ILE A 68 2.31 4.25 -13.45
CA ILE A 68 1.19 4.78 -14.25
C ILE A 68 1.62 6.02 -15.04
N ALA A 69 2.35 6.94 -14.40
CA ALA A 69 2.88 8.12 -15.06
C ALA A 69 3.85 7.75 -16.21
N ARG A 70 4.73 6.77 -15.99
CA ARG A 70 5.66 6.25 -17.00
C ARG A 70 4.91 5.67 -18.20
N VAL A 71 3.91 4.82 -17.98
CA VAL A 71 3.07 4.24 -19.02
C VAL A 71 2.38 5.32 -19.85
N LYS A 72 1.86 6.35 -19.20
CA LYS A 72 1.23 7.48 -19.86
C LYS A 72 2.23 8.22 -20.77
N THR A 73 3.39 8.56 -20.26
CA THR A 73 4.46 9.23 -21.02
C THR A 73 4.88 8.40 -22.22
N GLU A 74 5.07 7.08 -22.05
CA GLU A 74 5.42 6.16 -23.12
C GLU A 74 4.32 6.09 -24.20
N ASN A 75 3.05 6.06 -23.79
CA ASN A 75 1.92 6.07 -24.72
C ASN A 75 1.83 7.39 -25.51
N ASP A 76 2.07 8.53 -24.86
CA ASP A 76 2.08 9.85 -25.50
C ASP A 76 3.24 9.95 -26.52
N GLN A 77 4.41 9.41 -26.18
CA GLN A 77 5.55 9.36 -27.09
C GLN A 77 5.26 8.46 -28.32
N LEU A 78 4.67 7.28 -28.10
CA LEU A 78 4.25 6.40 -29.21
C LEU A 78 3.21 7.06 -30.10
N ARG A 79 2.27 7.80 -29.52
CA ARG A 79 1.28 8.60 -30.26
C ARG A 79 1.95 9.65 -31.13
N ALA A 80 2.91 10.39 -30.59
CA ALA A 80 3.68 11.38 -31.32
C ALA A 80 4.52 10.75 -32.43
N ASP A 81 5.17 9.61 -32.18
CA ASP A 81 5.96 8.89 -33.18
C ASP A 81 5.10 8.42 -34.36
N VAL A 82 3.88 7.95 -34.10
CA VAL A 82 2.95 7.55 -35.18
C VAL A 82 2.44 8.76 -35.93
N ALA A 83 2.10 9.86 -35.25
CA ALA A 83 1.65 11.09 -35.88
C ALA A 83 2.73 11.71 -36.80
N ASN A 84 3.99 11.65 -36.36
CA ASN A 84 5.14 12.15 -37.14
C ASN A 84 5.62 11.18 -38.22
N GLY A 85 5.00 9.99 -38.33
CA GLY A 85 5.38 8.98 -39.34
C GLY A 85 6.64 8.17 -38.99
N ASN A 86 7.25 8.39 -37.80
CA ASN A 86 8.44 7.68 -37.37
C ASN A 86 8.14 6.21 -37.04
N ARG A 87 6.90 5.92 -36.69
CA ARG A 87 6.39 4.55 -36.43
C ARG A 87 5.08 4.31 -37.15
N ARG A 88 4.82 3.05 -37.51
CA ARG A 88 3.56 2.62 -38.13
C ARG A 88 2.88 1.60 -37.26
N LEU A 89 1.57 1.74 -37.07
CA LEU A 89 0.73 0.73 -36.44
C LEU A 89 0.60 -0.45 -37.42
N ARG A 90 0.98 -1.65 -36.97
CA ARG A 90 0.75 -2.89 -37.70
C ARG A 90 -0.54 -3.51 -37.16
N LEU A 91 -1.55 -3.57 -38.01
CA LEU A 91 -2.80 -4.25 -37.76
C LEU A 91 -2.85 -5.52 -38.59
N HIS A 92 -3.35 -6.61 -37.97
CA HIS A 92 -3.74 -7.80 -38.70
C HIS A 92 -5.07 -7.52 -39.37
N ALA A 93 -5.04 -6.96 -40.57
CA ALA A 93 -6.21 -6.72 -41.42
C ALA A 93 -6.03 -7.44 -42.72
N THR A 94 -7.04 -8.19 -43.15
CA THR A 94 -7.15 -8.72 -44.50
C THR A 94 -7.89 -7.72 -45.36
N CYS A 95 -7.20 -7.13 -46.32
CA CYS A 95 -7.88 -6.35 -47.35
C CYS A 95 -8.39 -7.29 -48.42
N GLU A 96 -9.70 -7.36 -48.60
CA GLU A 96 -10.30 -8.07 -49.72
C GLU A 96 -9.88 -7.35 -51.03
N ARG A 97 -9.27 -8.08 -51.98
CA ARG A 97 -8.93 -7.50 -53.28
C ARG A 97 -10.21 -7.11 -53.97
N VAL A 98 -10.43 -5.82 -54.20
CA VAL A 98 -11.46 -5.34 -55.08
C VAL A 98 -11.12 -5.85 -56.47
N ARG A 99 -11.76 -6.93 -56.91
CA ARG A 99 -11.76 -7.39 -58.27
C ARG A 99 -12.63 -6.39 -59.05
N ASN A 100 -12.09 -5.64 -59.92
CA ASN A 100 -12.70 -4.74 -60.89
C ASN A 100 -12.45 -3.24 -60.61
N ALA A 101 -11.22 -2.83 -60.86
CA ALA A 101 -11.01 -1.55 -61.52
C ALA A 101 -10.26 -1.84 -62.82
N SER A 102 -11.01 -2.02 -63.87
CA SER A 102 -10.51 -1.95 -65.24
C SER A 102 -10.08 -0.51 -65.51
N GLY A 103 -8.81 -0.26 -65.33
CA GLY A 103 -8.18 1.05 -65.49
C GLY A 103 -6.73 0.95 -65.05
N ALA A 104 -5.89 0.44 -65.98
CA ALA A 104 -4.46 0.38 -65.79
C ALA A 104 -3.91 1.79 -65.65
N THR A 105 -3.49 2.15 -64.47
CA THR A 105 -2.34 3.02 -64.28
C THR A 105 -1.46 2.34 -63.21
N SER A 106 -0.35 1.81 -63.71
CA SER A 106 0.79 1.41 -62.91
C SER A 106 1.37 2.64 -62.22
N GLY A 107 0.70 3.12 -61.20
CA GLY A 107 1.22 4.12 -60.28
C GLY A 107 1.76 3.40 -59.05
N VAL A 108 3.06 3.49 -58.88
CA VAL A 108 3.86 2.84 -57.81
C VAL A 108 3.60 3.42 -56.40
N ASP A 109 2.43 3.99 -56.16
CA ASP A 109 2.00 4.48 -54.87
C ASP A 109 0.74 3.73 -54.41
N ALA A 110 0.90 2.41 -54.18
CA ALA A 110 0.01 1.74 -53.31
C ALA A 110 0.24 2.32 -51.88
N ILE A 111 -0.47 3.41 -51.56
CA ILE A 111 -0.53 3.98 -50.22
C ILE A 111 -0.91 2.81 -49.32
N ALA A 112 0.09 2.34 -48.57
CA ALA A 112 -0.16 1.26 -47.60
C ALA A 112 -1.34 1.69 -46.72
N PRO A 113 -2.36 0.84 -46.52
CA PRO A 113 -3.55 1.19 -45.79
C PRO A 113 -3.16 1.74 -44.42
N ARG A 114 -3.53 2.99 -44.19
CA ARG A 114 -3.31 3.66 -42.89
C ARG A 114 -4.62 3.65 -42.13
N LEU A 115 -4.51 3.55 -40.81
CA LEU A 115 -5.69 3.78 -39.95
C LEU A 115 -6.16 5.22 -40.14
N ASP A 116 -7.48 5.38 -40.12
CA ASP A 116 -8.09 6.69 -39.95
C ASP A 116 -7.64 7.34 -38.65
N ASP A 117 -7.55 8.68 -38.60
CA ASP A 117 -7.07 9.44 -37.44
C ASP A 117 -7.95 9.22 -36.19
N SER A 118 -9.24 8.99 -36.40
CA SER A 118 -10.15 8.62 -35.27
C SER A 118 -9.78 7.27 -34.69
N ALA A 119 -9.57 6.27 -35.51
CA ALA A 119 -9.20 4.93 -35.09
C ALA A 119 -7.80 4.89 -34.42
N GLN A 120 -6.87 5.73 -34.88
CA GLN A 120 -5.57 5.88 -34.21
C GLN A 120 -5.73 6.46 -32.80
N ARG A 121 -6.56 7.50 -32.63
CA ARG A 121 -6.85 8.09 -31.33
C ARG A 121 -7.48 7.06 -30.38
N ASP A 122 -8.45 6.31 -30.88
CA ASP A 122 -9.15 5.30 -30.09
C ASP A 122 -8.21 4.16 -29.68
N TYR A 123 -7.32 3.73 -30.58
CA TYR A 123 -6.31 2.73 -30.27
C TYR A 123 -5.41 3.15 -29.09
N PHE A 124 -4.86 4.37 -29.13
CA PHE A 124 -3.98 4.85 -28.09
C PHE A 124 -4.73 5.10 -26.77
N THR A 125 -5.98 5.56 -26.85
CA THR A 125 -6.83 5.73 -25.68
C THR A 125 -7.15 4.37 -25.02
N LEU A 126 -7.48 3.37 -25.83
CA LEU A 126 -7.75 2.02 -25.32
C LEU A 126 -6.49 1.39 -24.73
N ARG A 127 -5.36 1.52 -25.38
CA ARG A 127 -4.06 1.04 -24.88
C ARG A 127 -3.73 1.65 -23.50
N GLU A 128 -3.84 2.97 -23.38
CA GLU A 128 -3.59 3.66 -22.12
C GLU A 128 -4.50 3.14 -20.99
N ARG A 129 -5.78 2.96 -21.29
CA ARG A 129 -6.74 2.43 -20.33
C ARG A 129 -6.44 0.99 -19.91
N ILE A 130 -6.02 0.14 -20.84
CA ILE A 130 -5.64 -1.26 -20.54
C ILE A 130 -4.41 -1.29 -19.63
N GLU A 131 -3.35 -0.57 -20.00
CA GLU A 131 -2.11 -0.52 -19.23
C GLU A 131 -2.35 0.05 -17.82
N THR A 132 -3.13 1.12 -17.71
CA THR A 132 -3.48 1.72 -16.41
C THR A 132 -4.23 0.73 -15.52
N ARG A 133 -5.23 0.03 -16.08
CA ARG A 133 -5.99 -0.98 -15.33
C ARG A 133 -5.11 -2.16 -14.90
N ASP A 134 -4.22 -2.62 -15.76
CA ASP A 134 -3.28 -3.70 -15.42
C ASP A 134 -2.38 -3.30 -14.25
N LYS A 135 -1.85 -2.08 -14.24
CA LYS A 135 -1.06 -1.55 -13.12
C LYS A 135 -1.89 -1.44 -11.84
N MET A 136 -3.14 -0.97 -11.93
CA MET A 136 -4.04 -0.90 -10.75
C MET A 136 -4.34 -2.29 -10.19
N ILE A 137 -4.65 -3.27 -11.05
CA ILE A 137 -4.92 -4.65 -10.62
C ILE A 137 -3.69 -5.25 -9.93
N ARG A 138 -2.50 -5.10 -10.52
CA ARG A 138 -1.25 -5.57 -9.90
C ARG A 138 -0.96 -4.88 -8.58
N GLY A 139 -1.26 -3.58 -8.49
CA GLY A 139 -1.16 -2.82 -7.25
C GLY A 139 -2.04 -3.38 -6.15
N LEU A 140 -3.31 -3.60 -6.44
CA LEU A 140 -4.26 -4.20 -5.50
C LEU A 140 -3.86 -5.62 -5.09
N GLN A 141 -3.44 -6.45 -6.04
CA GLN A 141 -2.95 -7.80 -5.74
C GLN A 141 -1.72 -7.79 -4.83
N ASN A 142 -0.79 -6.88 -5.08
CA ASN A 142 0.38 -6.73 -4.24
C ASN A 142 0.02 -6.22 -2.84
N TYR A 143 -0.88 -5.25 -2.76
CA TYR A 143 -1.41 -4.76 -1.47
C TYR A 143 -2.03 -5.91 -0.67
N ILE A 144 -2.91 -6.71 -1.29
CA ILE A 144 -3.54 -7.85 -0.63
C ILE A 144 -2.48 -8.83 -0.12
N ARG A 145 -1.48 -9.18 -0.93
CA ARG A 145 -0.42 -10.13 -0.52
C ARG A 145 0.44 -9.60 0.61
N THR A 146 0.78 -8.32 0.57
CA THR A 146 1.75 -7.73 1.51
C THR A 146 1.12 -7.19 2.79
N GLN A 147 -0.15 -6.79 2.75
CA GLN A 147 -0.82 -6.16 3.88
C GLN A 147 -1.90 -7.06 4.51
N CYS A 148 -2.62 -7.84 3.69
CA CYS A 148 -3.72 -8.64 4.20
C CYS A 148 -3.33 -10.10 4.44
N LEU A 149 -2.53 -10.69 3.54
CA LEU A 149 -2.15 -12.10 3.58
C LEU A 149 -0.75 -12.34 4.15
N ALA A 150 0.04 -11.29 4.36
CA ALA A 150 1.33 -11.44 5.03
C ALA A 150 1.10 -12.12 6.38
N PRO A 151 1.83 -13.20 6.72
CA PRO A 151 1.71 -13.84 8.00
C PRO A 151 1.95 -12.78 9.07
N GLN A 152 0.93 -12.54 9.88
CA GLN A 152 1.08 -11.78 11.11
C GLN A 152 2.09 -12.58 11.92
N THR A 153 3.34 -12.15 11.95
CA THR A 153 4.30 -12.69 12.91
C THR A 153 3.71 -12.39 14.26
N THR A 154 2.91 -13.31 14.77
CA THR A 154 2.53 -13.35 16.16
C THR A 154 3.83 -13.41 16.92
N ALA A 155 4.25 -12.27 17.44
CA ALA A 155 5.27 -12.21 18.45
C ALA A 155 4.67 -12.89 19.70
N SER A 156 4.76 -14.22 19.71
CA SER A 156 4.68 -15.00 20.93
C SER A 156 6.08 -14.98 21.54
N GLN A 157 6.33 -14.07 22.44
CA GLN A 157 7.21 -14.21 23.61
C GLN A 157 6.96 -13.05 24.56
#